data_6ab8cf4fa70582cade0e373d2261d26a
#
_entry.id   6ab8cf4fa70582cade0e373d2261d26a
#
_cell.length_a   1.000
_cell.length_b   1.000
_cell.length_c   1.000
_cell.angle_alpha   90.00
_cell.angle_beta   90.00
_cell.angle_gamma   90.00
#
_symmetry.space_group_name_H-M   'P 1'
#
loop_
_entity.id
_entity.type
_entity.pdbx_description
1 polymer ?
#
loop_
_entity_poly.entity_id
_entity_poly.type
_entity_poly.pdbx_seq_one_letter_code
_entity_poly.pdbx_strand_id
1 'polypeptide(L)'
;MIYFKDIRWKNLLSTGNQFTEVQLNKSSTTLIVGENGSGKSTVLDALCFGLFNKPFRRINRPQLVNSINDGGLLVEIEFDYGSKSYKVRRGIKKNIFEIYVDGKRLNQDAKVTDQQEYLEKTILKLNYKSFTQIVLLGTAGFVPFMQLKSIDRRAIIEDLLDIQIFSVMNVLLKNKISENKE
;
A
#
# COMPACT_ATOMS: atom_id res chain seq x y z
N MET A 1 -9.00 12.34 5.20
CA MET A 1 -7.55 12.17 5.34
C MET A 1 -7.29 10.83 5.99
N ILE A 2 -6.25 10.07 5.59
CA ILE A 2 -5.88 8.79 6.20
C ILE A 2 -4.92 9.07 7.35
N TYR A 3 -5.19 8.48 8.51
CA TYR A 3 -4.33 8.56 9.70
C TYR A 3 -3.84 7.16 10.08
N PHE A 4 -2.60 6.85 9.76
CA PHE A 4 -1.97 5.60 10.17
C PHE A 4 -1.73 5.62 11.68
N LYS A 5 -2.17 4.57 12.38
CA LYS A 5 -2.01 4.39 13.83
C LYS A 5 -0.81 3.52 14.13
N ASP A 6 -0.93 2.27 13.76
CA ASP A 6 0.04 1.24 14.11
C ASP A 6 0.36 0.38 12.90
N ILE A 7 1.62 -0.01 12.84
CA ILE A 7 2.07 -1.06 11.93
C ILE A 7 2.86 -2.08 12.71
N ARG A 8 2.56 -3.36 12.50
CA ARG A 8 3.32 -4.45 13.07
C ARG A 8 3.54 -5.57 12.08
N TRP A 9 4.67 -6.20 12.19
CA TRP A 9 5.05 -7.28 11.29
C TRP A 9 5.92 -8.32 11.99
N LYS A 10 5.98 -9.52 11.40
CA LYS A 10 6.89 -10.59 11.78
C LYS A 10 7.34 -11.39 10.58
N ASN A 11 8.50 -12.00 10.66
CA ASN A 11 9.13 -12.78 9.59
C ASN A 11 9.26 -12.01 8.26
N LEU A 12 9.40 -10.70 8.33
CA LEU A 12 9.62 -9.83 7.18
C LEU A 12 11.11 -9.52 7.07
N LEU A 13 11.75 -9.92 5.98
CA LEU A 13 13.18 -9.72 5.71
C LEU A 13 14.04 -10.28 6.86
N SER A 14 14.82 -9.44 7.53
CA SER A 14 15.69 -9.83 8.65
C SER A 14 14.96 -9.92 10.01
N THR A 15 13.67 -9.59 10.09
CA THR A 15 12.95 -9.63 11.38
C THR A 15 12.49 -11.05 11.71
N GLY A 16 12.53 -11.38 13.01
CA GLY A 16 12.18 -12.70 13.53
C GLY A 16 10.68 -12.98 13.62
N ASN A 17 10.32 -14.08 14.31
CA ASN A 17 8.93 -14.51 14.47
C ASN A 17 8.15 -13.75 15.55
N GLN A 18 8.80 -12.85 16.29
CA GLN A 18 8.12 -11.93 17.19
C GLN A 18 7.65 -10.70 16.42
N PHE A 19 6.51 -10.12 16.84
CA PHE A 19 6.05 -8.89 16.22
C PHE A 19 6.96 -7.73 16.54
N THR A 20 7.42 -7.06 15.51
CA THR A 20 7.98 -5.71 15.60
C THR A 20 6.83 -4.74 15.36
N GLU A 21 6.64 -3.77 16.24
CA GLU A 21 5.56 -2.81 16.20
C GLU A 21 6.10 -1.38 16.18
N VAL A 22 5.48 -0.54 15.37
CA VAL A 22 5.77 0.90 15.28
C VAL A 22 4.47 1.67 15.34
N GLN A 23 4.34 2.51 16.39
CA GLN A 23 3.23 3.44 16.51
C GLN A 23 3.51 4.69 15.70
N LEU A 24 2.65 4.99 14.72
CA LEU A 24 2.83 6.07 13.76
C LEU A 24 2.10 7.36 14.15
N ASN A 25 1.20 7.29 15.14
CA ASN A 25 0.36 8.40 15.60
C ASN A 25 0.72 8.93 17.00
N LYS A 26 1.80 8.43 17.60
CA LYS A 26 2.20 8.81 18.95
C LYS A 26 2.66 10.28 19.06
N SER A 27 3.20 10.81 17.97
CA SER A 27 3.65 12.21 17.86
C SER A 27 3.50 12.69 16.43
N SER A 28 3.51 14.03 16.23
CA SER A 28 3.44 14.64 14.90
C SER A 28 4.65 14.30 14.02
N THR A 29 5.78 13.99 14.64
CA THR A 29 7.02 13.61 13.96
C THR A 29 7.71 12.50 14.73
N THR A 30 8.10 11.44 14.04
CA THR A 30 8.83 10.29 14.63
C THR A 30 10.16 10.12 13.92
N LEU A 31 11.26 10.12 14.66
CA LEU A 31 12.59 9.83 14.15
C LEU A 31 12.95 8.37 14.43
N ILE A 32 13.25 7.61 13.39
CA ILE A 32 13.73 6.22 13.49
C ILE A 32 15.25 6.21 13.34
N VAL A 33 15.95 5.89 14.40
CA VAL A 33 17.42 5.88 14.47
C VAL A 33 17.92 4.44 14.63
N GLY A 34 19.07 4.15 14.09
CA GLY A 34 19.74 2.85 14.23
C GLY A 34 20.89 2.70 13.25
N GLU A 35 21.72 1.69 13.45
CA GLU A 35 22.85 1.35 12.58
C GLU A 35 22.39 0.94 11.17
N ASN A 36 23.32 0.95 10.20
CA ASN A 36 23.05 0.44 8.86
C ASN A 36 22.76 -1.06 8.94
N GLY A 37 21.67 -1.49 8.30
CA GLY A 37 21.21 -2.88 8.37
C GLY A 37 20.24 -3.21 9.51
N SER A 38 20.03 -2.32 10.49
CA SER A 38 19.14 -2.55 11.64
C SER A 38 17.65 -2.66 11.31
N GLY A 39 17.26 -2.52 10.04
CA GLY A 39 15.87 -2.67 9.62
C GLY A 39 15.04 -1.40 9.58
N LYS A 40 15.64 -0.20 9.65
CA LYS A 40 14.92 1.09 9.59
C LYS A 40 13.97 1.18 8.39
N SER A 41 14.43 0.77 7.21
CA SER A 41 13.62 0.79 5.98
C SER A 41 12.62 -0.36 5.86
N THR A 42 12.64 -1.33 6.77
CA THR A 42 11.71 -2.47 6.75
C THR A 42 10.27 -2.02 6.99
N VAL A 43 10.07 -0.92 7.73
CA VAL A 43 8.74 -0.32 7.91
C VAL A 43 8.11 0.10 6.59
N LEU A 44 8.91 0.59 5.62
CA LEU A 44 8.43 0.99 4.30
C LEU A 44 8.00 -0.24 3.48
N ASP A 45 8.78 -1.32 3.56
CA ASP A 45 8.40 -2.59 2.93
C ASP A 45 7.15 -3.19 3.57
N ALA A 46 7.02 -3.10 4.90
CA ALA A 46 5.84 -3.55 5.62
C ALA A 46 4.58 -2.77 5.18
N LEU A 47 4.65 -1.43 5.09
CA LEU A 47 3.56 -0.60 4.61
C LEU A 47 3.16 -0.96 3.17
N CYS A 48 4.11 -1.00 2.26
CA CYS A 48 3.84 -1.30 0.86
C CYS A 48 3.30 -2.72 0.68
N PHE A 49 3.89 -3.72 1.35
CA PHE A 49 3.42 -5.08 1.28
C PHE A 49 2.02 -5.24 1.89
N GLY A 50 1.79 -4.68 3.07
CA GLY A 50 0.50 -4.76 3.74
C GLY A 50 -0.65 -4.16 2.94
N LEU A 51 -0.45 -2.98 2.36
CA LEU A 51 -1.48 -2.26 1.61
C LEU A 51 -1.61 -2.73 0.15
N PHE A 52 -0.49 -2.95 -0.55
CA PHE A 52 -0.48 -3.15 -2.01
C PHE A 52 0.06 -4.51 -2.46
N ASN A 53 0.44 -5.39 -1.54
CA ASN A 53 1.02 -6.70 -1.86
C ASN A 53 2.33 -6.62 -2.68
N LYS A 54 3.05 -5.52 -2.56
CA LYS A 54 4.31 -5.24 -3.28
C LYS A 54 5.36 -4.74 -2.31
N PRO A 55 6.65 -5.15 -2.44
CA PRO A 55 7.73 -4.53 -1.66
C PRO A 55 7.95 -3.07 -2.08
N PHE A 56 8.50 -2.27 -1.17
CA PHE A 56 8.95 -0.91 -1.49
C PHE A 56 10.28 -0.94 -2.27
N ARG A 57 11.22 -1.77 -1.82
CA ARG A 57 12.49 -1.95 -2.51
C ARG A 57 12.36 -2.86 -3.74
N ARG A 58 13.36 -2.80 -4.65
CA ARG A 58 13.38 -3.59 -5.89
C ARG A 58 13.76 -5.05 -5.64
N ILE A 59 12.89 -5.79 -4.95
CA ILE A 59 13.00 -7.23 -4.73
C ILE A 59 11.69 -7.93 -5.10
N ASN A 60 11.75 -9.24 -5.30
CA ASN A 60 10.56 -10.02 -5.57
C ASN A 60 9.78 -10.32 -4.28
N ARG A 61 8.46 -10.46 -4.38
CA ARG A 61 7.57 -10.74 -3.25
C ARG A 61 8.00 -11.94 -2.37
N PRO A 62 8.47 -13.09 -2.90
CA PRO A 62 8.96 -14.18 -2.07
C PRO A 62 10.17 -13.83 -1.20
N GLN A 63 11.00 -12.90 -1.66
CA GLN A 63 12.19 -12.45 -0.93
C GLN A 63 11.88 -11.60 0.31
N LEU A 64 10.60 -11.21 0.49
CA LEU A 64 10.15 -10.55 1.71
C LEU A 64 10.11 -11.50 2.91
N VAL A 65 9.96 -12.80 2.68
CA VAL A 65 9.89 -13.80 3.76
C VAL A 65 11.28 -13.97 4.37
N ASN A 66 11.33 -14.00 5.71
CA ASN A 66 12.58 -14.29 6.41
C ASN A 66 13.12 -15.67 5.98
N SER A 67 14.35 -15.70 5.51
CA SER A 67 14.99 -16.92 4.96
C SER A 67 15.37 -17.94 6.03
N ILE A 68 15.52 -17.53 7.27
CA ILE A 68 15.89 -18.41 8.38
C ILE A 68 14.65 -19.13 8.91
N ASN A 69 13.56 -18.38 9.17
CA ASN A 69 12.32 -18.94 9.72
C ASN A 69 11.44 -19.58 8.63
N ASP A 70 11.70 -19.29 7.39
CA ASP A 70 11.04 -19.78 6.17
C ASP A 70 9.51 -19.85 6.25
N GLY A 71 8.86 -18.95 6.96
CA GLY A 71 7.39 -18.95 6.98
C GLY A 71 6.73 -17.93 7.89
N GLY A 72 5.42 -17.84 7.73
CA GLY A 72 4.57 -17.06 8.60
C GLY A 72 4.79 -15.55 8.54
N LEU A 73 5.29 -14.99 7.40
CA LEU A 73 5.29 -13.55 7.21
C LEU A 73 3.87 -13.03 7.38
N LEU A 74 3.72 -12.08 8.29
CA LEU A 74 2.47 -11.40 8.56
C LEU A 74 2.74 -9.92 8.82
N VAL A 75 1.97 -9.08 8.15
CA VAL A 75 1.93 -7.63 8.36
C VAL A 75 0.51 -7.24 8.72
N GLU A 76 0.38 -6.38 9.71
CA GLU A 76 -0.88 -5.78 10.14
C GLU A 76 -0.72 -4.27 10.19
N ILE A 77 -1.68 -3.54 9.64
CA ILE A 77 -1.69 -2.08 9.57
C ILE A 77 -3.04 -1.59 10.06
N GLU A 78 -3.02 -0.67 11.02
CA GLU A 78 -4.21 -0.01 11.52
C GLU A 78 -4.19 1.47 11.15
N PHE A 79 -5.31 1.96 10.64
CA PHE A 79 -5.47 3.36 10.25
C PHE A 79 -6.93 3.79 10.30
N ASP A 80 -7.16 5.10 10.45
CA ASP A 80 -8.48 5.70 10.35
C ASP A 80 -8.64 6.42 9.01
N TYR A 81 -9.82 6.36 8.44
CA TYR A 81 -10.24 7.17 7.31
C TYR A 81 -11.68 7.66 7.51
N GLY A 82 -11.84 8.98 7.60
CA GLY A 82 -13.09 9.60 8.02
C GLY A 82 -13.44 9.21 9.46
N SER A 83 -14.63 8.67 9.67
CA SER A 83 -15.14 8.20 10.97
C SER A 83 -14.92 6.70 11.22
N LYS A 84 -14.26 5.99 10.30
CA LYS A 84 -14.09 4.53 10.36
C LYS A 84 -12.66 4.14 10.66
N SER A 85 -12.52 3.09 11.47
CA SER A 85 -11.24 2.46 11.77
C SER A 85 -11.04 1.21 10.89
N TYR A 86 -9.90 1.12 10.28
CA TYR A 86 -9.53 0.03 9.37
C TYR A 86 -8.33 -0.73 9.90
N LYS A 87 -8.37 -2.05 9.71
CA LYS A 87 -7.22 -2.92 9.94
C LYS A 87 -7.03 -3.83 8.73
N VAL A 88 -5.85 -3.80 8.16
CA VAL A 88 -5.45 -4.68 7.06
C VAL A 88 -4.43 -5.69 7.57
N ARG A 89 -4.68 -6.97 7.32
CA ARG A 89 -3.77 -8.08 7.64
C ARG A 89 -3.38 -8.79 6.35
N ARG A 90 -2.08 -8.92 6.13
CA ARG A 90 -1.55 -9.60 4.94
C ARG A 90 -0.39 -10.51 5.29
N GLY A 91 -0.41 -11.72 4.72
CA GLY A 91 0.63 -12.71 4.95
C GLY A 91 1.02 -13.51 3.71
N ILE A 92 2.25 -14.04 3.75
CA ILE A 92 2.76 -15.02 2.78
C ILE A 92 2.86 -16.38 3.46
N LYS A 93 2.77 -17.46 2.70
CA LYS A 93 2.74 -18.88 3.10
C LYS A 93 1.44 -19.33 3.80
N LYS A 94 0.67 -18.46 4.41
CA LYS A 94 -0.71 -18.73 4.82
C LYS A 94 -1.74 -18.01 3.97
N ASN A 95 -1.34 -17.30 2.92
CA ASN A 95 -2.20 -16.53 2.01
C ASN A 95 -3.28 -15.73 2.74
N ILE A 96 -2.86 -14.98 3.76
CA ILE A 96 -3.76 -14.13 4.54
C ILE A 96 -3.92 -12.81 3.81
N PHE A 97 -5.16 -12.43 3.54
CA PHE A 97 -5.53 -11.07 3.20
C PHE A 97 -6.88 -10.78 3.81
N GLU A 98 -6.90 -9.96 4.83
CA GLU A 98 -8.10 -9.64 5.61
C GLU A 98 -8.19 -8.14 5.81
N ILE A 99 -9.38 -7.60 5.61
CA ILE A 99 -9.72 -6.20 5.86
C ILE A 99 -10.80 -6.16 6.93
N TYR A 100 -10.59 -5.39 7.95
CA TYR A 100 -11.54 -5.12 9.02
C TYR A 100 -11.97 -3.66 8.98
N VAL A 101 -13.22 -3.41 9.24
CA VAL A 101 -13.83 -2.08 9.38
C VAL A 101 -14.55 -2.04 10.71
N ASP A 102 -14.17 -1.12 11.59
CA ASP A 102 -14.72 -0.98 12.94
C ASP A 102 -14.73 -2.31 13.72
N GLY A 103 -13.64 -3.07 13.61
CA GLY A 103 -13.45 -4.36 14.25
C GLY A 103 -14.18 -5.55 13.60
N LYS A 104 -15.03 -5.32 12.61
CA LYS A 104 -15.72 -6.38 11.87
C LYS A 104 -14.97 -6.71 10.59
N ARG A 105 -14.71 -8.01 10.38
CA ARG A 105 -14.11 -8.49 9.13
C ARG A 105 -15.07 -8.25 7.97
N LEU A 106 -14.57 -7.63 6.90
CA LEU A 106 -15.31 -7.54 5.65
C LEU A 106 -15.56 -8.93 5.08
N ASN A 107 -16.77 -9.16 4.56
CA ASN A 107 -17.09 -10.43 3.91
C ASN A 107 -16.16 -10.64 2.70
N GLN A 108 -15.51 -11.80 2.63
CA GLN A 108 -14.46 -12.11 1.68
C GLN A 108 -14.90 -13.13 0.62
N ASP A 109 -16.19 -13.18 0.29
CA ASP A 109 -16.71 -14.03 -0.79
C ASP A 109 -16.22 -13.57 -2.19
N ALA A 110 -15.71 -12.34 -2.27
CA ALA A 110 -15.11 -11.80 -3.49
C ALA A 110 -13.67 -12.31 -3.69
N LYS A 111 -13.24 -12.38 -4.94
CA LYS A 111 -11.85 -12.75 -5.30
C LYS A 111 -10.85 -11.79 -4.63
N VAL A 112 -9.66 -12.29 -4.33
CA VAL A 112 -8.57 -11.49 -3.71
C VAL A 112 -8.23 -10.23 -4.53
N THR A 113 -8.35 -10.30 -5.84
CA THR A 113 -8.19 -9.16 -6.77
C THR A 113 -9.21 -8.07 -6.51
N ASP A 114 -10.48 -8.44 -6.32
CA ASP A 114 -11.58 -7.49 -6.11
C ASP A 114 -11.46 -6.81 -4.74
N GLN A 115 -10.99 -7.56 -3.74
CA GLN A 115 -10.69 -7.01 -2.41
C GLN A 115 -9.51 -6.04 -2.45
N GLN A 116 -8.46 -6.33 -3.25
CA GLN A 116 -7.34 -5.42 -3.43
C GLN A 116 -7.79 -4.13 -4.12
N GLU A 117 -8.60 -4.26 -5.16
CA GLU A 117 -9.16 -3.13 -5.87
C GLU A 117 -10.07 -2.27 -4.96
N TYR A 118 -10.89 -2.91 -4.13
CA TYR A 118 -11.70 -2.22 -3.13
C TYR A 118 -10.84 -1.46 -2.12
N LEU A 119 -9.74 -2.08 -1.63
CA LEU A 119 -8.79 -1.41 -0.73
C LEU A 119 -8.16 -0.17 -1.39
N GLU A 120 -7.66 -0.32 -2.62
CA GLU A 120 -6.97 0.77 -3.32
C GLU A 120 -7.93 1.88 -3.77
N LYS A 121 -9.06 1.53 -4.41
CA LYS A 121 -9.96 2.52 -5.01
C LYS A 121 -10.98 3.12 -4.03
N THR A 122 -11.46 2.33 -3.07
CA THR A 122 -12.56 2.76 -2.19
C THR A 122 -12.05 3.26 -0.84
N ILE A 123 -11.10 2.54 -0.22
CA ILE A 123 -10.62 2.86 1.12
C ILE A 123 -9.46 3.84 1.05
N LEU A 124 -8.36 3.46 0.37
CA LEU A 124 -7.14 4.28 0.33
C LEU A 124 -7.25 5.45 -0.65
N LYS A 125 -7.99 5.26 -1.74
CA LYS A 125 -8.08 6.18 -2.89
C LYS A 125 -6.70 6.52 -3.48
N LEU A 126 -5.76 5.61 -3.35
CA LEU A 126 -4.38 5.71 -3.83
C LEU A 126 -3.94 4.34 -4.36
N ASN A 127 -3.32 4.32 -5.52
CA ASN A 127 -2.64 3.13 -6.01
C ASN A 127 -1.19 3.08 -5.47
N TYR A 128 -0.52 1.94 -5.66
CA TYR A 128 0.86 1.73 -5.22
C TYR A 128 1.82 2.83 -5.69
N LYS A 129 1.69 3.28 -6.94
CA LYS A 129 2.59 4.27 -7.55
C LYS A 129 2.40 5.64 -6.91
N SER A 130 1.14 6.08 -6.75
CA SER A 130 0.81 7.34 -6.10
C SER A 130 1.23 7.32 -4.62
N PHE A 131 1.00 6.21 -3.93
CA PHE A 131 1.42 6.05 -2.53
C PHE A 131 2.94 6.18 -2.36
N THR A 132 3.73 5.51 -3.20
CA THR A 132 5.21 5.56 -3.13
C THR A 132 5.81 6.88 -3.62
N GLN A 133 5.03 7.73 -4.27
CA GLN A 133 5.47 9.06 -4.72
C GLN A 133 5.01 10.19 -3.80
N ILE A 134 3.93 10.00 -3.06
CA ILE A 134 3.31 11.05 -2.23
C ILE A 134 3.58 10.78 -0.74
N VAL A 135 3.39 9.54 -0.31
CA VAL A 135 3.45 9.16 1.11
C VAL A 135 4.84 8.68 1.50
N LEU A 136 5.51 7.92 0.64
CA LEU A 136 6.83 7.36 0.92
C LEU A 136 7.91 8.06 0.09
N LEU A 137 8.56 9.05 0.67
CA LEU A 137 9.67 9.77 0.06
C LEU A 137 10.99 9.09 0.44
N GLY A 138 11.38 8.04 -0.29
CA GLY A 138 12.60 7.27 -0.02
C GLY A 138 13.66 7.43 -1.09
N THR A 139 14.94 7.25 -0.72
CA THR A 139 16.07 7.33 -1.66
C THR A 139 16.16 6.11 -2.59
N ALA A 140 15.71 4.95 -2.15
CA ALA A 140 15.78 3.70 -2.93
C ALA A 140 14.61 3.59 -3.92
N GLY A 141 14.80 4.12 -5.13
CA GLY A 141 13.82 4.02 -6.21
C GLY A 141 12.87 5.20 -6.34
N PHE A 142 13.01 6.21 -5.48
CA PHE A 142 12.28 7.47 -5.62
C PHE A 142 12.76 8.22 -6.87
N VAL A 143 11.85 8.51 -7.77
CA VAL A 143 12.07 9.41 -8.91
C VAL A 143 11.31 10.70 -8.60
N PRO A 144 11.98 11.85 -8.53
CA PRO A 144 11.32 13.13 -8.30
C PRO A 144 10.15 13.33 -9.27
N PHE A 145 9.04 13.86 -8.80
CA PHE A 145 7.79 14.01 -9.57
C PHE A 145 8.05 14.65 -10.95
N MET A 146 8.90 15.66 -11.02
CA MET A 146 9.22 16.36 -12.27
C MET A 146 10.05 15.52 -13.28
N GLN A 147 10.71 14.47 -12.81
CA GLN A 147 11.47 13.54 -13.65
C GLN A 147 10.63 12.34 -14.13
N LEU A 148 9.43 12.18 -13.60
CA LEU A 148 8.50 11.17 -14.07
C LEU A 148 8.05 11.46 -15.51
N LYS A 149 7.72 10.41 -16.26
CA LYS A 149 7.10 10.55 -17.57
C LYS A 149 5.75 11.30 -17.43
N SER A 150 5.36 12.08 -18.44
CA SER A 150 4.12 12.87 -18.40
C SER A 150 2.86 12.05 -18.10
N ILE A 151 2.77 10.83 -18.64
CA ILE A 151 1.68 9.88 -18.35
C ILE A 151 1.62 9.53 -16.87
N ASP A 152 2.77 9.31 -16.26
CA ASP A 152 2.88 8.92 -14.85
C ASP A 152 2.53 10.09 -13.91
N ARG A 153 3.01 11.30 -14.24
CA ARG A 153 2.64 12.52 -13.50
C ARG A 153 1.14 12.76 -13.52
N ARG A 154 0.54 12.63 -14.72
CA ARG A 154 -0.90 12.80 -14.89
C ARG A 154 -1.69 11.79 -14.05
N ALA A 155 -1.32 10.51 -14.09
CA ALA A 155 -1.98 9.46 -13.31
C ALA A 155 -1.91 9.75 -11.79
N ILE A 156 -0.77 10.22 -11.29
CA ILE A 156 -0.62 10.59 -9.87
C ILE A 156 -1.50 11.78 -9.51
N ILE A 157 -1.59 12.80 -10.37
CA ILE A 157 -2.45 13.96 -10.14
C ILE A 157 -3.93 13.55 -10.16
N GLU A 158 -4.34 12.71 -11.12
CA GLU A 158 -5.70 12.19 -11.22
C GLU A 158 -6.10 11.39 -9.97
N ASP A 159 -5.19 10.54 -9.45
CA ASP A 159 -5.38 9.83 -8.19
C ASP A 159 -5.51 10.78 -6.99
N LEU A 160 -4.59 11.74 -6.88
CA LEU A 160 -4.55 12.66 -5.74
C LEU A 160 -5.79 13.55 -5.65
N LEU A 161 -6.29 13.99 -6.81
CA LEU A 161 -7.45 14.86 -6.90
C LEU A 161 -8.78 14.11 -7.00
N ASP A 162 -8.75 12.76 -7.01
CA ASP A 162 -9.95 11.90 -7.21
C ASP A 162 -10.75 12.27 -8.49
N ILE A 163 -10.02 12.64 -9.56
CA ILE A 163 -10.60 13.11 -10.84
C ILE A 163 -10.48 12.10 -11.99
N GLN A 164 -10.22 10.83 -11.68
CA GLN A 164 -10.12 9.75 -12.67
C GLN A 164 -11.38 9.61 -13.54
N ILE A 165 -12.54 10.05 -13.02
CA ILE A 165 -13.80 10.01 -13.74
C ILE A 165 -13.73 10.74 -15.09
N PHE A 166 -12.99 11.84 -15.17
CA PHE A 166 -12.85 12.59 -16.44
C PHE A 166 -12.03 11.82 -17.48
N SER A 167 -11.05 11.06 -17.06
CA SER A 167 -10.29 10.18 -17.97
C SER A 167 -11.15 9.04 -18.50
N VAL A 168 -11.98 8.43 -17.65
CA VAL A 168 -12.95 7.40 -18.07
C VAL A 168 -13.99 7.98 -19.04
N MET A 169 -14.55 9.16 -18.74
CA MET A 169 -15.48 9.86 -19.64
C MET A 169 -14.85 10.13 -21.01
N ASN A 170 -13.59 10.55 -21.03
CA ASN A 170 -12.87 10.83 -22.28
C ASN A 170 -12.69 9.58 -23.14
N VAL A 171 -12.41 8.43 -22.52
CA VAL A 171 -12.32 7.13 -23.21
C VAL A 171 -13.68 6.74 -23.79
N LEU A 172 -14.77 6.86 -23.02
CA LEU A 172 -16.13 6.55 -23.46
C LEU A 172 -16.56 7.46 -24.64
N LEU A 173 -16.24 8.74 -24.58
CA LEU A 173 -16.53 9.68 -25.67
C LEU A 173 -15.75 9.31 -26.93
N LYS A 174 -14.47 8.98 -26.83
CA LYS A 174 -13.67 8.53 -27.98
C LYS A 174 -14.25 7.28 -28.63
N ASN A 175 -14.68 6.30 -27.85
CA ASN A 175 -15.30 5.08 -28.37
C ASN A 175 -16.61 5.40 -29.12
N LYS A 176 -17.49 6.22 -28.54
CA LYS A 176 -18.72 6.65 -29.17
C LYS A 176 -18.48 7.45 -30.47
N ILE A 177 -17.45 8.30 -30.49
CA ILE A 177 -17.08 9.04 -31.71
C ILE A 177 -16.58 8.08 -32.80
N SER A 178 -15.84 7.03 -32.40
CA SER A 178 -15.37 6.00 -33.36
C SER A 178 -16.54 5.20 -33.94
N GLU A 179 -17.46 4.75 -33.07
CA GLU A 179 -18.67 4.01 -33.49
C GLU A 179 -19.58 4.82 -34.42
N ASN A 180 -19.64 6.15 -34.27
CA ASN A 180 -20.45 7.03 -35.14
C ASN A 180 -19.75 7.44 -36.46
N LYS A 181 -18.49 7.06 -36.66
CA LYS A 181 -17.74 7.33 -37.89
C LYS A 181 -17.71 6.17 -38.85
N GLU A 182 -18.17 5.00 -38.42
CA GLU A 182 -18.47 3.83 -39.27
C GLU A 182 -19.91 3.89 -39.77
#